data_75376c89e1812dfa52d92ca85bb4221f
#
_entry.id   75376c89e1812dfa52d92ca85bb4221f
#
_cell.length_a   1.000
_cell.length_b   1.000
_cell.length_c   1.000
_cell.angle_alpha   90.00
_cell.angle_beta   90.00
_cell.angle_gamma   90.00
#
_symmetry.space_group_name_H-M   'P 1'
#
loop_
_entity.id
_entity.type
_entity.pdbx_description
1 polymer ?
#
loop_
_entity_poly.entity_id
_entity_poly.type
_entity_poly.pdbx_seq_one_letter_code
_entity_poly.pdbx_strand_id
1 'polypeptide(L)'
;MEILKAYRFRLEPDEVQERFCRQTAGSCRFVKNLCLEQRSMAWSFGRHSVGFAAQCADMADLKEMLPWLSEAPSQVLQQALKDLDQAFKRFFSGVADYPTFQKKGQRDSFRFPQGFEVDEANRRIRFPKMGWVRYRQGRGKSVRKIQGEVRSITVSRDGDHWFASILCKQEVATPPAVHGFAVGADLGVAKAIALSTGEVLDVLGMTKAEQKKLAKLQQTLAKKKRFSKNWQKLKRRIARLHSTVARRRRDSINKATTYLAKNHRLIVIEDLRVKNMTRAPKPKADPDQEGSFLPNGAAAKAGLNRAVLDKGFGEIRRQLDYKHLWYGSQLLAENPAYTSQKCSECGHTEADNRKSQADFCCLKCGHAENADTNASKNILSAGVHTERTVGHTGVKRKATPLRQPAKHRNPAA
;
A
#
# COMPACT_ATOMS: atom_id res chain seq x y z
N MET A 1 10.97 23.34 2.68
CA MET A 1 9.81 22.68 2.02
C MET A 1 8.86 22.12 3.06
N GLU A 2 7.57 22.10 2.75
CA GLU A 2 6.55 21.50 3.61
C GLU A 2 6.47 20.00 3.36
N ILE A 3 6.52 19.19 4.42
CA ILE A 3 6.35 17.74 4.34
C ILE A 3 5.27 17.26 5.32
N LEU A 4 4.56 16.21 4.93
CA LEU A 4 3.64 15.49 5.81
C LEU A 4 4.32 14.20 6.27
N LYS A 5 4.48 14.05 7.60
CA LYS A 5 5.11 12.88 8.21
C LYS A 5 4.21 12.25 9.24
N ALA A 6 4.06 10.93 9.17
CA ALA A 6 3.24 10.19 10.12
C ALA A 6 4.12 9.40 11.10
N TYR A 7 3.85 9.59 12.40
CA TYR A 7 4.46 8.83 13.50
C TYR A 7 3.48 7.76 13.98
N ARG A 8 3.85 6.49 13.91
CA ARG A 8 2.99 5.40 14.33
C ARG A 8 3.49 4.79 15.63
N PHE A 9 2.61 4.82 16.66
CA PHE A 9 2.86 4.26 17.99
C PHE A 9 1.81 3.20 18.33
N ARG A 10 2.21 2.18 19.07
CA ARG A 10 1.28 1.21 19.65
C ARG A 10 0.59 1.83 20.85
N LEU A 11 -0.74 1.82 20.87
CA LEU A 11 -1.55 2.22 22.02
C LEU A 11 -1.66 1.07 23.05
N GLU A 12 -1.85 1.44 24.29
CA GLU A 12 -2.12 0.57 25.41
C GLU A 12 -3.46 0.95 26.08
N PRO A 13 -4.58 0.74 25.38
CA PRO A 13 -5.89 1.01 25.94
C PRO A 13 -6.22 0.00 27.05
N ASP A 14 -6.91 0.45 28.10
CA ASP A 14 -7.58 -0.43 29.06
C ASP A 14 -8.81 -1.11 28.42
N GLU A 15 -9.54 -1.91 29.18
CA GLU A 15 -10.70 -2.66 28.66
C GLU A 15 -11.84 -1.75 28.19
N VAL A 16 -12.08 -0.64 28.89
CA VAL A 16 -13.13 0.34 28.56
C VAL A 16 -12.74 1.06 27.27
N GLN A 17 -11.51 1.53 27.18
CA GLN A 17 -10.94 2.19 26.01
C GLN A 17 -10.87 1.26 24.81
N GLU A 18 -10.53 -0.02 25.01
CA GLU A 18 -10.54 -1.00 23.93
C GLU A 18 -11.96 -1.24 23.40
N ARG A 19 -12.95 -1.31 24.28
CA ARG A 19 -14.37 -1.40 23.91
C ARG A 19 -14.78 -0.18 23.10
N PHE A 20 -14.46 1.01 23.57
CA PHE A 20 -14.71 2.26 22.85
C PHE A 20 -14.08 2.28 21.45
N CYS A 21 -12.82 1.86 21.31
CA CYS A 21 -12.16 1.76 20.02
C CYS A 21 -12.90 0.80 19.06
N ARG A 22 -13.36 -0.33 19.56
CA ARG A 22 -14.12 -1.33 18.76
C ARG A 22 -15.48 -0.80 18.35
N GLN A 23 -16.19 -0.13 19.25
CA GLN A 23 -17.49 0.48 18.98
C GLN A 23 -17.35 1.61 17.97
N THR A 24 -16.43 2.56 18.18
CA THR A 24 -16.20 3.68 17.27
C THR A 24 -15.82 3.22 15.86
N ALA A 25 -14.91 2.21 15.73
CA ALA A 25 -14.59 1.64 14.42
C ALA A 25 -15.80 0.93 13.78
N GLY A 26 -16.67 0.35 14.61
CA GLY A 26 -17.96 -0.23 14.19
C GLY A 26 -18.91 0.82 13.64
N SER A 27 -19.09 1.94 14.36
CA SER A 27 -19.93 3.07 13.98
C SER A 27 -19.45 3.71 12.67
N CYS A 28 -18.14 3.94 12.52
CA CYS A 28 -17.57 4.46 11.28
C CYS A 28 -17.82 3.53 10.08
N ARG A 29 -17.70 2.22 10.29
CA ARG A 29 -17.98 1.23 9.24
C ARG A 29 -19.45 1.21 8.87
N PHE A 30 -20.34 1.24 9.85
CA PHE A 30 -21.78 1.28 9.64
C PHE A 30 -22.17 2.51 8.82
N VAL A 31 -21.81 3.69 9.28
CA VAL A 31 -22.10 4.96 8.59
C VAL A 31 -21.54 4.96 7.16
N LYS A 32 -20.30 4.53 6.99
CA LYS A 32 -19.68 4.47 5.65
C LYS A 32 -20.41 3.50 4.71
N ASN A 33 -20.85 2.33 5.21
CA ASN A 33 -21.59 1.36 4.42
C ASN A 33 -23.01 1.85 4.08
N LEU A 34 -23.73 2.41 5.06
CA LEU A 34 -25.06 2.99 4.87
C LEU A 34 -25.02 4.09 3.81
N CYS A 35 -24.07 5.02 3.92
CA CYS A 35 -23.94 6.13 2.98
C CYS A 35 -23.44 5.69 1.59
N LEU A 36 -22.68 4.58 1.50
CA LEU A 36 -22.34 3.97 0.22
C LEU A 36 -23.59 3.37 -0.44
N GLU A 37 -24.41 2.67 0.32
CA GLU A 37 -25.67 2.10 -0.16
C GLU A 37 -26.64 3.20 -0.60
N GLN A 38 -26.83 4.26 0.19
CA GLN A 38 -27.63 5.43 -0.16
C GLN A 38 -27.22 6.03 -1.50
N ARG A 39 -25.90 6.28 -1.73
CA ARG A 39 -25.39 6.78 -3.02
C ARG A 39 -25.66 5.81 -4.18
N SER A 40 -25.50 4.51 -3.92
CA SER A 40 -25.76 3.48 -4.93
C SER A 40 -27.23 3.42 -5.33
N MET A 41 -28.14 3.45 -4.34
CA MET A 41 -29.60 3.45 -4.57
C MET A 41 -30.07 4.75 -5.25
N ALA A 42 -29.63 5.90 -4.78
CA ALA A 42 -29.98 7.20 -5.36
C ALA A 42 -29.62 7.26 -6.86
N TRP A 43 -28.47 6.71 -7.23
CA TRP A 43 -28.07 6.60 -8.63
C TRP A 43 -28.86 5.55 -9.42
N SER A 44 -29.10 4.38 -8.84
CA SER A 44 -29.77 3.27 -9.53
C SER A 44 -31.24 3.58 -9.82
N PHE A 45 -31.95 4.15 -8.85
CA PHE A 45 -33.40 4.41 -8.94
C PHE A 45 -33.72 5.83 -9.39
N GLY A 46 -32.99 6.85 -8.94
CA GLY A 46 -33.30 8.24 -9.17
C GLY A 46 -32.33 8.99 -10.10
N ARG A 47 -31.26 8.34 -10.56
CA ARG A 47 -30.19 8.97 -11.37
C ARG A 47 -29.65 10.27 -10.79
N HIS A 48 -29.78 10.48 -9.49
CA HIS A 48 -29.27 11.65 -8.80
C HIS A 48 -28.07 11.31 -7.91
N SER A 49 -27.24 12.31 -7.66
CA SER A 49 -26.01 12.19 -6.86
C SER A 49 -26.23 12.73 -5.45
N VAL A 50 -25.93 11.93 -4.44
CA VAL A 50 -25.90 12.35 -3.03
C VAL A 50 -24.47 12.72 -2.66
N GLY A 51 -24.28 13.99 -2.23
CA GLY A 51 -22.96 14.52 -1.86
C GLY A 51 -22.61 14.34 -0.38
N PHE A 52 -21.36 14.69 -0.03
CA PHE A 52 -20.87 14.67 1.35
C PHE A 52 -21.69 15.58 2.29
N ALA A 53 -22.07 16.80 1.84
CA ALA A 53 -22.81 17.76 2.65
C ALA A 53 -24.18 17.22 3.05
N ALA A 54 -24.97 16.69 2.10
CA ALA A 54 -26.26 16.08 2.36
C ALA A 54 -26.14 14.92 3.37
N GLN A 55 -25.19 14.01 3.16
CA GLN A 55 -24.95 12.91 4.09
C GLN A 55 -24.51 13.36 5.50
N CYS A 56 -23.85 14.50 5.61
CA CYS A 56 -23.53 15.07 6.91
C CYS A 56 -24.75 15.72 7.60
N ALA A 57 -25.68 16.29 6.85
CA ALA A 57 -26.96 16.78 7.38
C ALA A 57 -27.81 15.63 7.91
N ASP A 58 -27.98 14.55 7.12
CA ASP A 58 -28.73 13.35 7.52
C ASP A 58 -28.18 12.68 8.79
N MET A 59 -26.94 13.03 9.21
CA MET A 59 -26.31 12.41 10.39
C MET A 59 -26.98 12.80 11.71
N ALA A 60 -27.66 13.94 11.78
CA ALA A 60 -28.40 14.36 12.97
C ALA A 60 -29.60 13.44 13.18
N ASP A 61 -30.41 13.26 12.14
CA ASP A 61 -31.61 12.41 12.14
C ASP A 61 -31.23 10.95 12.39
N LEU A 62 -30.12 10.51 11.76
CA LEU A 62 -29.62 9.14 11.94
C LEU A 62 -29.21 8.86 13.41
N LYS A 63 -28.70 9.85 14.13
CA LYS A 63 -28.35 9.69 15.56
C LYS A 63 -29.58 9.70 16.46
N GLU A 64 -30.62 10.41 16.08
CA GLU A 64 -31.90 10.39 16.76
C GLU A 64 -32.55 9.01 16.60
N MET A 65 -32.58 8.49 15.38
CA MET A 65 -33.10 7.15 15.08
C MET A 65 -32.25 6.03 15.70
N LEU A 66 -30.91 6.23 15.83
CA LEU A 66 -29.96 5.24 16.30
C LEU A 66 -29.08 5.84 17.42
N PRO A 67 -29.56 5.94 18.66
CA PRO A 67 -28.90 6.64 19.78
C PRO A 67 -27.47 6.16 20.05
N TRP A 68 -27.18 4.88 19.81
CA TRP A 68 -25.84 4.29 19.98
C TRP A 68 -24.77 4.95 19.08
N LEU A 69 -25.14 5.58 17.96
CA LEU A 69 -24.21 6.36 17.14
C LEU A 69 -23.67 7.59 17.85
N SER A 70 -24.43 8.12 18.82
CA SER A 70 -24.02 9.25 19.62
C SER A 70 -22.90 8.92 20.60
N GLU A 71 -22.62 7.64 20.86
CA GLU A 71 -21.45 7.21 21.65
C GLU A 71 -20.12 7.55 20.91
N ALA A 72 -20.11 7.47 19.59
CA ALA A 72 -18.95 7.85 18.80
C ALA A 72 -18.83 9.38 18.68
N PRO A 73 -17.60 9.95 18.67
CA PRO A 73 -17.42 11.38 18.43
C PRO A 73 -17.92 11.78 17.03
N SER A 74 -18.73 12.85 16.95
CA SER A 74 -19.35 13.29 15.70
C SER A 74 -18.35 13.56 14.58
N GLN A 75 -17.23 14.22 14.90
CA GLN A 75 -16.17 14.50 13.94
C GLN A 75 -15.53 13.25 13.35
N VAL A 76 -15.47 12.16 14.12
CA VAL A 76 -14.94 10.88 13.66
C VAL A 76 -15.89 10.24 12.63
N LEU A 77 -17.21 10.36 12.84
CA LEU A 77 -18.23 9.89 11.89
C LEU A 77 -18.20 10.73 10.60
N GLN A 78 -18.14 12.06 10.72
CA GLN A 78 -17.99 12.98 9.57
C GLN A 78 -16.71 12.65 8.76
N GLN A 79 -15.61 12.32 9.47
CA GLN A 79 -14.37 11.93 8.80
C GLN A 79 -14.53 10.61 8.01
N ALA A 80 -15.33 9.66 8.50
CA ALA A 80 -15.65 8.45 7.75
C ALA A 80 -16.43 8.74 6.46
N LEU A 81 -17.36 9.72 6.49
CA LEU A 81 -18.07 10.21 5.31
C LEU A 81 -17.13 10.92 4.32
N LYS A 82 -16.22 11.77 4.84
CA LYS A 82 -15.22 12.45 4.03
C LYS A 82 -14.29 11.46 3.33
N ASP A 83 -13.93 10.36 4.00
CA ASP A 83 -13.13 9.28 3.40
C ASP A 83 -13.92 8.53 2.31
N LEU A 84 -15.25 8.37 2.44
CA LEU A 84 -16.11 7.82 1.40
C LEU A 84 -16.18 8.76 0.19
N ASP A 85 -16.40 10.05 0.43
CA ASP A 85 -16.44 11.07 -0.62
C ASP A 85 -15.12 11.11 -1.41
N GLN A 86 -13.99 11.05 -0.73
CA GLN A 86 -12.68 10.97 -1.36
C GLN A 86 -12.50 9.68 -2.16
N ALA A 87 -13.10 8.56 -1.71
CA ALA A 87 -13.07 7.30 -2.47
C ALA A 87 -13.86 7.41 -3.78
N PHE A 88 -15.04 8.08 -3.78
CA PHE A 88 -15.78 8.36 -5.00
C PHE A 88 -15.04 9.31 -5.93
N LYS A 89 -14.45 10.40 -5.42
CA LYS A 89 -13.61 11.30 -6.23
C LYS A 89 -12.49 10.56 -6.94
N ARG A 90 -11.83 9.64 -6.26
CA ARG A 90 -10.78 8.81 -6.86
C ARG A 90 -11.31 7.79 -7.87
N PHE A 91 -12.52 7.30 -7.68
CA PHE A 91 -13.20 6.44 -8.66
C PHE A 91 -13.53 7.22 -9.93
N PHE A 92 -14.17 8.37 -9.82
CA PHE A 92 -14.52 9.19 -10.98
C PHE A 92 -13.30 9.73 -11.73
N SER A 93 -12.19 9.97 -11.03
CA SER A 93 -10.91 10.33 -11.68
C SER A 93 -10.15 9.14 -12.29
N GLY A 94 -10.70 7.91 -12.26
CA GLY A 94 -10.07 6.72 -12.82
C GLY A 94 -8.86 6.19 -12.03
N VAL A 95 -8.59 6.74 -10.83
CA VAL A 95 -7.43 6.36 -10.00
C VAL A 95 -7.73 5.12 -9.16
N ALA A 96 -9.00 4.87 -8.83
CA ALA A 96 -9.41 3.75 -7.98
C ALA A 96 -10.66 3.06 -8.53
N ASP A 97 -10.89 1.82 -8.08
CA ASP A 97 -12.14 1.12 -8.36
C ASP A 97 -13.30 1.68 -7.53
N TYR A 98 -14.53 1.29 -7.89
CA TYR A 98 -15.74 1.66 -7.16
C TYR A 98 -15.63 1.30 -5.67
N PRO A 99 -16.06 2.18 -4.75
CA PRO A 99 -16.03 1.89 -3.33
C PRO A 99 -16.79 0.63 -2.96
N THR A 100 -16.26 -0.17 -2.03
CA THR A 100 -16.86 -1.43 -1.59
C THR A 100 -17.24 -1.39 -0.11
N PHE A 101 -18.25 -2.20 0.28
CA PHE A 101 -18.66 -2.35 1.67
C PHE A 101 -17.51 -2.83 2.56
N GLN A 102 -17.36 -2.20 3.72
CA GLN A 102 -16.38 -2.60 4.72
C GLN A 102 -16.90 -3.76 5.57
N LYS A 103 -16.06 -4.77 5.78
CA LYS A 103 -16.39 -5.95 6.61
C LYS A 103 -15.81 -5.80 8.02
N LYS A 104 -16.54 -6.29 9.03
CA LYS A 104 -16.10 -6.31 10.44
C LYS A 104 -14.76 -7.04 10.59
N GLY A 105 -13.82 -6.39 11.31
CA GLY A 105 -12.48 -6.95 11.55
C GLY A 105 -11.53 -6.83 10.36
N GLN A 106 -11.91 -6.13 9.30
CA GLN A 106 -11.04 -5.76 8.21
C GLN A 106 -10.81 -4.25 8.27
N ARG A 107 -9.54 -3.83 8.48
CA ARG A 107 -9.15 -2.41 8.51
C ARG A 107 -9.95 -1.57 9.49
N ASP A 108 -10.23 -2.10 10.71
CA ASP A 108 -10.88 -1.31 11.76
C ASP A 108 -10.02 -0.09 12.07
N SER A 109 -10.53 1.10 11.73
CA SER A 109 -9.84 2.38 11.93
C SER A 109 -10.82 3.54 11.96
N PHE A 110 -10.42 4.60 12.65
CA PHE A 110 -11.14 5.86 12.70
C PHE A 110 -10.15 7.01 12.92
N ARG A 111 -10.52 8.24 12.52
CA ARG A 111 -9.62 9.39 12.53
C ARG A 111 -10.22 10.55 13.33
N PHE A 112 -9.39 11.11 14.19
CA PHE A 112 -9.64 12.39 14.86
C PHE A 112 -8.96 13.50 14.05
N PRO A 113 -9.73 14.41 13.43
CA PRO A 113 -9.17 15.57 12.73
C PRO A 113 -8.72 16.67 13.69
N GLN A 114 -9.30 16.73 14.90
CA GLN A 114 -9.03 17.71 15.96
C GLN A 114 -9.57 17.21 17.30
N GLY A 115 -9.41 18.03 18.37
CA GLY A 115 -9.92 17.71 19.71
C GLY A 115 -9.10 16.69 20.48
N PHE A 116 -7.91 16.38 20.02
CA PHE A 116 -6.94 15.52 20.69
C PHE A 116 -5.82 16.36 21.32
N GLU A 117 -5.12 15.78 22.27
CA GLU A 117 -3.93 16.37 22.89
C GLU A 117 -2.84 15.32 23.00
N VAL A 118 -1.59 15.68 22.70
CA VAL A 118 -0.43 14.76 22.75
C VAL A 118 0.51 15.21 23.85
N ASP A 119 0.65 14.39 24.87
CA ASP A 119 1.58 14.56 25.98
C ASP A 119 2.77 13.61 25.78
N GLU A 120 3.83 14.10 25.17
CA GLU A 120 5.03 13.31 24.90
C GLU A 120 5.81 12.98 26.15
N ALA A 121 5.78 13.85 27.17
CA ALA A 121 6.49 13.65 28.45
C ALA A 121 5.96 12.40 29.16
N ASN A 122 4.65 12.26 29.25
CA ASN A 122 3.99 11.13 29.87
C ASN A 122 3.62 10.00 28.86
N ARG A 123 3.98 10.16 27.59
CA ARG A 123 3.71 9.17 26.51
C ARG A 123 2.23 8.77 26.43
N ARG A 124 1.36 9.77 26.40
CA ARG A 124 -0.10 9.58 26.33
C ARG A 124 -0.76 10.55 25.36
N ILE A 125 -1.91 10.15 24.88
CA ILE A 125 -2.75 10.96 23.98
C ILE A 125 -4.13 11.03 24.60
N ARG A 126 -4.70 12.24 24.70
CA ARG A 126 -6.09 12.44 25.06
C ARG A 126 -6.94 12.42 23.81
N PHE A 127 -7.99 11.62 23.80
CA PHE A 127 -8.99 11.57 22.76
C PHE A 127 -10.35 11.96 23.27
N PRO A 128 -11.19 12.65 22.48
CA PRO A 128 -12.58 12.95 22.84
C PRO A 128 -13.33 11.66 23.19
N LYS A 129 -14.08 11.69 24.31
CA LYS A 129 -14.88 10.59 24.86
C LYS A 129 -14.10 9.35 25.32
N MET A 130 -12.80 9.24 25.03
CA MET A 130 -11.98 8.09 25.42
C MET A 130 -10.98 8.42 26.55
N GLY A 131 -10.68 9.72 26.73
CA GLY A 131 -9.69 10.17 27.73
C GLY A 131 -8.24 9.89 27.33
N TRP A 132 -7.37 9.83 28.32
CA TRP A 132 -5.94 9.64 28.15
C TRP A 132 -5.58 8.18 27.91
N VAL A 133 -4.90 7.90 26.79
CA VAL A 133 -4.41 6.56 26.42
C VAL A 133 -2.90 6.57 26.32
N ARG A 134 -2.26 5.65 27.00
CA ARG A 134 -0.79 5.48 26.90
C ARG A 134 -0.40 4.91 25.53
N TYR A 135 0.80 5.28 25.07
CA TYR A 135 1.41 4.68 23.89
C TYR A 135 2.84 4.22 24.17
N ARG A 136 3.25 3.18 23.45
CA ARG A 136 4.61 2.66 23.53
C ARG A 136 5.54 3.45 22.62
N GLN A 137 6.63 3.91 23.22
CA GLN A 137 7.75 4.55 22.53
C GLN A 137 9.02 3.72 22.76
N GLY A 138 9.98 3.79 21.84
CA GLY A 138 11.29 3.17 22.02
C GLY A 138 12.03 3.73 23.25
N ARG A 139 13.06 3.02 23.70
CA ARG A 139 13.92 3.45 24.82
C ARG A 139 15.28 3.97 24.29
N GLY A 140 15.91 4.86 25.03
CA GLY A 140 17.23 5.41 24.69
C GLY A 140 17.24 6.07 23.30
N LYS A 141 18.23 5.76 22.48
CA LYS A 141 18.39 6.30 21.11
C LYS A 141 17.24 5.96 20.15
N SER A 142 16.35 5.01 20.51
CA SER A 142 15.16 4.64 19.74
C SER A 142 13.93 5.51 20.01
N VAL A 143 14.03 6.50 20.87
CA VAL A 143 12.93 7.45 21.15
C VAL A 143 12.71 8.32 19.93
N ARG A 144 11.50 8.23 19.36
CA ARG A 144 11.08 9.06 18.23
C ARG A 144 10.29 10.27 18.77
N LYS A 145 10.89 11.44 18.79
CA LYS A 145 10.19 12.69 19.09
C LYS A 145 9.23 13.02 17.95
N ILE A 146 8.02 13.46 18.31
CA ILE A 146 7.04 13.99 17.37
C ILE A 146 7.48 15.41 17.02
N GLN A 147 7.66 15.68 15.73
CA GLN A 147 8.09 16.99 15.25
C GLN A 147 7.04 17.59 14.36
N GLY A 148 6.89 18.91 14.41
CA GLY A 148 5.94 19.68 13.61
C GLY A 148 4.54 19.76 14.21
N GLU A 149 3.65 20.42 13.50
CA GLU A 149 2.25 20.64 13.88
C GLU A 149 1.43 19.36 13.67
N VAL A 150 0.77 18.87 14.71
CA VAL A 150 -0.11 17.69 14.62
C VAL A 150 -1.41 18.06 13.92
N ARG A 151 -1.68 17.44 12.76
CA ARG A 151 -2.86 17.71 11.91
C ARG A 151 -4.02 16.77 12.16
N SER A 152 -3.73 15.51 12.46
CA SER A 152 -4.76 14.49 12.75
C SER A 152 -4.15 13.25 13.37
N ILE A 153 -4.98 12.47 14.06
CA ILE A 153 -4.57 11.17 14.60
C ILE A 153 -5.52 10.08 14.09
N THR A 154 -4.96 9.09 13.40
CA THR A 154 -5.71 7.90 12.98
C THR A 154 -5.44 6.76 13.94
N VAL A 155 -6.50 6.26 14.60
CA VAL A 155 -6.46 5.05 15.42
C VAL A 155 -6.82 3.87 14.54
N SER A 156 -6.00 2.82 14.54
CA SER A 156 -6.19 1.65 13.68
C SER A 156 -5.83 0.36 14.41
N ARG A 157 -6.52 -0.73 14.08
CA ARG A 157 -6.24 -2.05 14.61
C ARG A 157 -5.35 -2.85 13.66
N ASP A 158 -4.31 -3.47 14.21
CA ASP A 158 -3.43 -4.40 13.50
C ASP A 158 -3.22 -5.65 14.35
N GLY A 159 -3.85 -6.75 13.94
CA GLY A 159 -3.94 -7.97 14.75
C GLY A 159 -4.71 -7.73 16.06
N ASP A 160 -4.04 -7.93 17.19
CA ASP A 160 -4.64 -7.74 18.53
C ASP A 160 -4.30 -6.38 19.14
N HIS A 161 -3.61 -5.50 18.40
CA HIS A 161 -3.12 -4.24 18.96
C HIS A 161 -3.73 -3.03 18.25
N TRP A 162 -3.94 -1.98 19.03
CA TRP A 162 -4.31 -0.67 18.51
C TRP A 162 -3.07 0.21 18.32
N PHE A 163 -3.10 1.04 17.30
CA PHE A 163 -2.03 1.96 16.94
C PHE A 163 -2.60 3.34 16.68
N ALA A 164 -1.90 4.38 17.17
CA ALA A 164 -2.10 5.75 16.76
C ALA A 164 -1.10 6.12 15.67
N SER A 165 -1.58 6.64 14.56
CA SER A 165 -0.77 7.26 13.52
C SER A 165 -1.00 8.77 13.57
N ILE A 166 -0.02 9.50 14.10
CA ILE A 166 -0.04 10.94 14.30
C ILE A 166 0.52 11.58 13.03
N LEU A 167 -0.32 12.28 12.29
CA LEU A 167 0.08 13.01 11.09
C LEU A 167 0.53 14.41 11.47
N CYS A 168 1.77 14.75 11.16
CA CYS A 168 2.36 16.05 11.42
C CYS A 168 2.73 16.76 10.11
N LYS A 169 2.51 18.06 10.09
CA LYS A 169 3.03 18.97 9.09
C LYS A 169 4.37 19.52 9.60
N GLN A 170 5.39 19.42 8.81
CA GLN A 170 6.72 19.90 9.14
C GLN A 170 7.23 20.84 8.05
N GLU A 171 7.82 21.94 8.48
CA GLU A 171 8.65 22.77 7.61
C GLU A 171 10.09 22.32 7.79
N VAL A 172 10.70 21.83 6.74
CA VAL A 172 12.09 21.39 6.72
C VAL A 172 12.86 22.15 5.65
N ALA A 173 14.13 22.41 5.90
CA ALA A 173 15.00 22.94 4.87
C ALA A 173 14.98 21.99 3.66
N THR A 174 15.06 22.54 2.45
CA THR A 174 15.24 21.70 1.26
C THR A 174 16.55 20.94 1.41
N PRO A 175 16.52 19.59 1.38
CA PRO A 175 17.75 18.84 1.55
C PRO A 175 18.73 19.18 0.43
N PRO A 176 20.03 19.21 0.70
CA PRO A 176 21.02 19.34 -0.35
C PRO A 176 20.89 18.15 -1.33
N ALA A 177 21.29 18.37 -2.58
CA ALA A 177 21.34 17.30 -3.55
C ALA A 177 22.30 16.20 -3.06
N VAL A 178 21.87 14.95 -3.20
CA VAL A 178 22.72 13.81 -2.86
C VAL A 178 23.87 13.73 -3.87
N HIS A 179 25.09 13.78 -3.35
CA HIS A 179 26.29 13.50 -4.14
C HIS A 179 26.51 11.99 -4.17
N GLY A 180 26.36 11.37 -5.32
CA GLY A 180 26.52 9.94 -5.50
C GLY A 180 26.25 9.53 -6.96
N PHE A 181 26.49 8.25 -7.25
CA PHE A 181 26.24 7.71 -8.58
C PHE A 181 24.73 7.53 -8.82
N ALA A 182 24.34 7.54 -10.09
CA ALA A 182 23.04 7.09 -10.51
C ALA A 182 22.98 5.57 -10.41
N VAL A 183 21.80 5.03 -10.03
CA VAL A 183 21.58 3.58 -9.89
C VAL A 183 20.27 3.17 -10.55
N GLY A 184 20.33 2.07 -11.34
CA GLY A 184 19.16 1.35 -11.81
C GLY A 184 18.78 0.26 -10.81
N ALA A 185 17.49 0.08 -10.57
CA ALA A 185 16.99 -0.92 -9.64
C ALA A 185 15.89 -1.76 -10.30
N ASP A 186 16.18 -3.02 -10.54
CA ASP A 186 15.22 -4.02 -11.02
C ASP A 186 14.47 -4.65 -9.82
N LEU A 187 13.15 -4.79 -9.93
CA LEU A 187 12.30 -5.37 -8.88
C LEU A 187 11.91 -6.81 -9.23
N GLY A 188 12.56 -7.77 -8.58
CA GLY A 188 12.39 -9.19 -8.84
C GLY A 188 11.74 -9.99 -7.72
N VAL A 189 11.26 -11.19 -8.06
CA VAL A 189 10.70 -12.14 -7.08
C VAL A 189 11.80 -12.91 -6.36
N ALA A 190 12.87 -13.32 -7.05
CA ALA A 190 14.01 -14.01 -6.45
C ALA A 190 14.83 -13.03 -5.61
N LYS A 191 15.36 -12.01 -6.22
CA LYS A 191 16.04 -10.88 -5.60
C LYS A 191 15.06 -9.72 -5.55
N ALA A 192 14.81 -9.15 -4.36
CA ALA A 192 13.74 -8.15 -4.23
C ALA A 192 14.06 -6.85 -4.98
N ILE A 193 15.31 -6.40 -4.91
CA ILE A 193 15.83 -5.23 -5.62
C ILE A 193 17.26 -5.58 -6.04
N ALA A 194 17.49 -5.70 -7.33
CA ALA A 194 18.83 -5.87 -7.90
C ALA A 194 19.32 -4.52 -8.45
N LEU A 195 20.51 -4.10 -8.07
CA LEU A 195 21.09 -2.83 -8.45
C LEU A 195 22.04 -2.98 -9.65
N SER A 196 22.16 -1.94 -10.45
CA SER A 196 23.11 -1.86 -11.58
C SER A 196 24.57 -1.96 -11.14
N THR A 197 24.86 -1.81 -9.85
CA THR A 197 26.16 -2.05 -9.22
C THR A 197 26.45 -3.53 -8.94
N GLY A 198 25.49 -4.43 -9.14
CA GLY A 198 25.54 -5.84 -8.76
C GLY A 198 25.09 -6.11 -7.31
N GLU A 199 24.89 -5.07 -6.49
CA GLU A 199 24.37 -5.23 -5.13
C GLU A 199 22.90 -5.68 -5.14
N VAL A 200 22.52 -6.47 -4.13
CA VAL A 200 21.13 -6.94 -3.95
C VAL A 200 20.62 -6.51 -2.60
N LEU A 201 19.47 -5.82 -2.60
CA LEU A 201 18.77 -5.43 -1.38
C LEU A 201 17.55 -6.33 -1.18
N ASP A 202 17.62 -7.19 -0.16
CA ASP A 202 16.55 -8.14 0.11
C ASP A 202 15.39 -7.54 0.90
N VAL A 203 14.18 -8.01 0.56
CA VAL A 203 12.96 -7.74 1.30
C VAL A 203 12.51 -9.02 2.01
N LEU A 204 12.46 -8.95 3.33
CA LEU A 204 12.14 -10.08 4.20
C LEU A 204 10.63 -10.42 4.15
N GLY A 205 10.28 -11.40 3.36
CA GLY A 205 8.94 -11.96 3.26
C GLY A 205 8.64 -13.07 4.27
N MET A 206 7.68 -13.92 3.91
CA MET A 206 7.31 -15.10 4.71
C MET A 206 8.32 -16.23 4.50
N THR A 207 8.91 -16.74 5.56
CA THR A 207 9.86 -17.88 5.50
C THR A 207 9.14 -19.18 5.16
N LYS A 208 9.89 -20.19 4.65
CA LYS A 208 9.34 -21.54 4.38
C LYS A 208 8.72 -22.18 5.63
N ALA A 209 9.32 -21.98 6.80
CA ALA A 209 8.78 -22.46 8.07
C ALA A 209 7.45 -21.78 8.44
N GLU A 210 7.36 -20.46 8.24
CA GLU A 210 6.12 -19.70 8.46
C GLU A 210 5.02 -20.09 7.46
N GLN A 211 5.36 -20.38 6.20
CA GLN A 211 4.41 -20.89 5.20
C GLN A 211 3.83 -22.23 5.62
N LYS A 212 4.68 -23.18 6.05
CA LYS A 212 4.24 -24.49 6.60
C LYS A 212 3.34 -24.31 7.83
N LYS A 213 3.71 -23.41 8.74
CA LYS A 213 2.91 -23.08 9.93
C LYS A 213 1.56 -22.48 9.56
N LEU A 214 1.53 -21.57 8.58
CA LEU A 214 0.29 -20.95 8.08
C LEU A 214 -0.64 -22.01 7.48
N ALA A 215 -0.12 -22.88 6.61
CA ALA A 215 -0.89 -23.96 5.99
C ALA A 215 -1.52 -24.89 7.06
N LYS A 216 -0.74 -25.33 8.07
CA LYS A 216 -1.24 -26.13 9.19
C LYS A 216 -2.34 -25.43 9.98
N LEU A 217 -2.17 -24.13 10.26
CA LEU A 217 -3.19 -23.34 10.96
C LEU A 217 -4.47 -23.20 10.14
N GLN A 218 -4.38 -23.02 8.83
CA GLN A 218 -5.52 -22.92 7.92
C GLN A 218 -6.26 -24.25 7.81
N GLN A 219 -5.54 -25.38 7.66
CA GLN A 219 -6.14 -26.73 7.68
C GLN A 219 -6.88 -27.00 8.98
N THR A 220 -6.26 -26.65 10.13
CA THR A 220 -6.91 -26.81 11.44
C THR A 220 -8.13 -25.91 11.58
N LEU A 221 -8.09 -24.68 11.05
CA LEU A 221 -9.20 -23.74 11.06
C LEU A 221 -10.40 -24.26 10.26
N ALA A 222 -10.15 -24.86 9.09
CA ALA A 222 -11.19 -25.43 8.23
C ALA A 222 -12.00 -26.55 8.91
N LYS A 223 -11.36 -27.31 9.81
CA LYS A 223 -11.98 -28.40 10.59
C LYS A 223 -12.77 -27.91 11.81
N LYS A 224 -12.78 -26.61 12.13
CA LYS A 224 -13.46 -26.09 13.33
C LYS A 224 -14.83 -25.49 12.97
N LYS A 225 -15.82 -25.69 13.88
CA LYS A 225 -17.14 -25.05 13.77
C LYS A 225 -16.94 -23.55 13.66
N ARG A 226 -17.46 -22.96 12.57
CA ARG A 226 -17.35 -21.53 12.27
C ARG A 226 -17.92 -20.70 13.44
N PHE A 227 -17.25 -19.60 13.78
CA PHE A 227 -17.54 -18.70 14.89
C PHE A 227 -17.39 -19.28 16.30
N SER A 228 -17.03 -20.55 16.50
CA SER A 228 -16.72 -21.10 17.83
C SER A 228 -15.50 -20.38 18.47
N LYS A 229 -15.38 -20.45 19.79
CA LYS A 229 -14.22 -19.89 20.54
C LYS A 229 -12.88 -20.42 20.00
N ASN A 230 -12.81 -21.72 19.67
CA ASN A 230 -11.60 -22.32 19.09
C ASN A 230 -11.30 -21.83 17.66
N TRP A 231 -12.33 -21.68 16.84
CA TRP A 231 -12.18 -21.08 15.50
C TRP A 231 -11.65 -19.63 15.58
N GLN A 232 -12.22 -18.82 16.47
CA GLN A 232 -11.76 -17.44 16.67
C GLN A 232 -10.32 -17.37 17.19
N LYS A 233 -9.92 -18.31 18.09
CA LYS A 233 -8.55 -18.42 18.61
C LYS A 233 -7.55 -18.73 17.48
N LEU A 234 -7.89 -19.65 16.58
CA LEU A 234 -7.05 -19.97 15.42
C LEU A 234 -6.99 -18.81 14.42
N LYS A 235 -8.11 -18.16 14.14
CA LYS A 235 -8.16 -16.97 13.28
C LYS A 235 -7.24 -15.85 13.81
N ARG A 236 -7.22 -15.62 15.13
CA ARG A 236 -6.29 -14.67 15.75
C ARG A 236 -4.82 -15.08 15.59
N ARG A 237 -4.49 -16.38 15.72
CA ARG A 237 -3.12 -16.87 15.49
C ARG A 237 -2.66 -16.63 14.05
N ILE A 238 -3.52 -16.89 13.06
CA ILE A 238 -3.24 -16.62 11.65
C ILE A 238 -3.03 -15.12 11.42
N ALA A 239 -3.91 -14.27 11.96
CA ALA A 239 -3.79 -12.82 11.86
C ALA A 239 -2.48 -12.29 12.48
N ARG A 240 -2.07 -12.82 13.65
CA ARG A 240 -0.78 -12.47 14.29
C ARG A 240 0.41 -12.84 13.41
N LEU A 241 0.39 -14.02 12.77
CA LEU A 241 1.47 -14.45 11.87
C LEU A 241 1.58 -13.49 10.68
N HIS A 242 0.47 -13.21 10.00
CA HIS A 242 0.45 -12.24 8.89
C HIS A 242 0.92 -10.85 9.31
N SER A 243 0.50 -10.37 10.47
CA SER A 243 0.89 -9.07 11.00
C SER A 243 2.40 -8.99 11.31
N THR A 244 2.98 -10.07 11.84
CA THR A 244 4.43 -10.16 12.11
C THR A 244 5.23 -10.12 10.81
N VAL A 245 4.85 -10.91 9.81
CA VAL A 245 5.49 -10.91 8.48
C VAL A 245 5.36 -9.55 7.80
N ALA A 246 4.18 -8.93 7.83
CA ALA A 246 3.94 -7.62 7.23
C ALA A 246 4.80 -6.51 7.87
N ARG A 247 5.00 -6.55 9.20
CA ARG A 247 5.87 -5.58 9.91
C ARG A 247 7.34 -5.78 9.54
N ARG A 248 7.83 -7.02 9.51
CA ARG A 248 9.20 -7.35 9.09
C ARG A 248 9.46 -6.91 7.65
N ARG A 249 8.54 -7.20 6.74
CA ARG A 249 8.61 -6.74 5.34
C ARG A 249 8.67 -5.22 5.23
N ARG A 250 7.81 -4.51 5.95
CA ARG A 250 7.79 -3.05 5.95
C ARG A 250 9.10 -2.47 6.48
N ASP A 251 9.70 -3.07 7.50
CA ASP A 251 10.99 -2.64 8.05
C ASP A 251 12.11 -2.83 7.03
N SER A 252 12.21 -4.01 6.39
CA SER A 252 13.22 -4.27 5.36
C SER A 252 13.06 -3.35 4.13
N ILE A 253 11.83 -3.15 3.64
CA ILE A 253 11.55 -2.16 2.57
C ILE A 253 11.97 -0.76 3.01
N ASN A 254 11.65 -0.37 4.25
CA ASN A 254 12.02 0.95 4.75
C ASN A 254 13.52 1.16 4.80
N LYS A 255 14.29 0.15 5.20
CA LYS A 255 15.77 0.18 5.20
C LYS A 255 16.32 0.29 3.78
N ALA A 256 15.89 -0.58 2.87
CA ALA A 256 16.31 -0.60 1.47
C ALA A 256 16.02 0.73 0.75
N THR A 257 14.80 1.23 0.84
CA THR A 257 14.42 2.50 0.19
C THR A 257 15.08 3.72 0.82
N THR A 258 15.41 3.67 2.13
CA THR A 258 16.20 4.74 2.78
C THR A 258 17.65 4.72 2.32
N TYR A 259 18.23 3.51 2.20
CA TYR A 259 19.58 3.34 1.67
C TYR A 259 19.69 3.93 0.25
N LEU A 260 18.76 3.55 -0.64
CA LEU A 260 18.73 4.07 -2.01
C LEU A 260 18.64 5.60 -2.03
N ALA A 261 17.70 6.17 -1.29
CA ALA A 261 17.45 7.62 -1.33
C ALA A 261 18.56 8.47 -0.68
N LYS A 262 19.38 7.88 0.20
CA LYS A 262 20.49 8.59 0.84
C LYS A 262 21.81 8.52 0.08
N ASN A 263 22.03 7.42 -0.65
CA ASN A 263 23.36 7.14 -1.21
C ASN A 263 23.44 7.36 -2.73
N HIS A 264 22.31 7.59 -3.40
CA HIS A 264 22.30 7.74 -4.86
C HIS A 264 21.62 9.06 -5.25
N ARG A 265 22.29 9.83 -6.15
CA ARG A 265 21.73 11.09 -6.66
C ARG A 265 20.47 10.85 -7.53
N LEU A 266 20.48 9.79 -8.31
CA LEU A 266 19.40 9.38 -9.20
C LEU A 266 19.11 7.90 -8.98
N ILE A 267 17.84 7.59 -8.75
CA ILE A 267 17.30 6.23 -8.64
C ILE A 267 16.38 6.01 -9.83
N VAL A 268 16.67 5.03 -10.66
CA VAL A 268 15.84 4.66 -11.80
C VAL A 268 15.20 3.30 -11.51
N ILE A 269 13.89 3.24 -11.63
CA ILE A 269 13.11 2.00 -11.44
C ILE A 269 12.19 1.78 -12.63
N GLU A 270 11.66 0.57 -12.78
CA GLU A 270 10.62 0.29 -13.77
C GLU A 270 9.26 0.84 -13.32
N ASP A 271 8.45 1.34 -14.27
CA ASP A 271 7.06 1.74 -14.02
C ASP A 271 6.12 0.52 -14.02
N LEU A 272 6.28 -0.34 -13.04
CA LEU A 272 5.52 -1.58 -12.90
C LEU A 272 4.07 -1.34 -12.50
N ARG A 273 3.14 -1.82 -13.30
CA ARG A 273 1.70 -1.82 -12.99
C ARG A 273 1.34 -3.03 -12.15
N VAL A 274 1.72 -3.01 -10.86
CA VAL A 274 1.57 -4.14 -9.93
C VAL A 274 0.13 -4.69 -9.89
N LYS A 275 -0.90 -3.82 -9.98
CA LYS A 275 -2.30 -4.26 -10.04
C LYS A 275 -2.58 -5.16 -11.25
N ASN A 276 -2.03 -4.81 -12.41
CA ASN A 276 -2.20 -5.63 -13.64
C ASN A 276 -1.38 -6.92 -13.54
N MET A 277 -0.14 -6.83 -13.02
CA MET A 277 0.73 -8.01 -12.84
C MET A 277 0.10 -9.05 -11.93
N THR A 278 -0.64 -8.64 -10.89
CA THR A 278 -1.26 -9.52 -9.89
C THR A 278 -2.72 -9.85 -10.16
N ARG A 279 -3.24 -9.47 -11.34
CA ARG A 279 -4.61 -9.80 -11.75
C ARG A 279 -4.76 -11.30 -11.98
N ALA A 280 -5.90 -11.86 -11.56
CA ALA A 280 -6.25 -13.23 -11.89
C ALA A 280 -6.46 -13.38 -13.43
N PRO A 281 -6.11 -14.53 -14.02
CA PRO A 281 -6.42 -14.78 -15.42
C PRO A 281 -7.95 -14.84 -15.62
N LYS A 282 -8.39 -14.42 -16.80
CA LYS A 282 -9.80 -14.51 -17.14
C LYS A 282 -10.22 -15.98 -17.31
N PRO A 283 -11.47 -16.35 -16.98
CA PRO A 283 -12.01 -17.65 -17.35
C PRO A 283 -11.89 -17.84 -18.87
N LYS A 284 -11.56 -19.05 -19.31
CA LYS A 284 -11.53 -19.45 -20.72
C LYS A 284 -12.67 -20.44 -20.94
N ALA A 285 -13.75 -20.00 -21.59
CA ALA A 285 -14.86 -20.88 -21.89
C ALA A 285 -14.41 -22.05 -22.74
N ASP A 286 -14.98 -23.23 -22.50
CA ASP A 286 -14.79 -24.41 -23.31
C ASP A 286 -15.66 -24.28 -24.56
N PRO A 287 -15.10 -24.31 -25.79
CA PRO A 287 -15.90 -24.22 -27.00
C PRO A 287 -16.76 -25.46 -27.26
N ASP A 288 -16.38 -26.61 -26.69
CA ASP A 288 -17.01 -27.89 -26.93
C ASP A 288 -18.08 -28.22 -25.88
N GLN A 289 -18.17 -27.47 -24.75
CA GLN A 289 -19.10 -27.74 -23.67
C GLN A 289 -19.60 -26.43 -23.03
N GLU A 290 -20.87 -26.09 -23.28
CA GLU A 290 -21.51 -24.89 -22.73
C GLU A 290 -21.51 -24.91 -21.18
N GLY A 291 -21.12 -23.79 -20.56
CA GLY A 291 -21.03 -23.64 -19.10
C GLY A 291 -19.75 -24.21 -18.46
N SER A 292 -18.89 -24.85 -19.23
CA SER A 292 -17.60 -25.40 -18.80
C SER A 292 -16.44 -24.43 -19.10
N PHE A 293 -15.31 -24.58 -18.38
CA PHE A 293 -14.14 -23.72 -18.53
C PHE A 293 -12.85 -24.55 -18.65
N LEU A 294 -12.03 -24.20 -19.62
CA LEU A 294 -10.71 -24.80 -19.83
C LEU A 294 -9.71 -24.35 -18.75
N PRO A 295 -8.68 -25.17 -18.46
CA PRO A 295 -7.56 -24.77 -17.62
C PRO A 295 -6.89 -23.49 -18.15
N ASN A 296 -6.74 -22.49 -17.28
CA ASN A 296 -6.20 -21.17 -17.65
C ASN A 296 -4.94 -20.78 -16.86
N GLY A 297 -4.27 -21.75 -16.21
CA GLY A 297 -3.06 -21.49 -15.42
C GLY A 297 -3.30 -20.70 -14.11
N ALA A 298 -4.56 -20.61 -13.64
CA ALA A 298 -4.92 -19.82 -12.47
C ALA A 298 -4.12 -20.18 -11.21
N ALA A 299 -3.82 -21.46 -10.99
CA ALA A 299 -3.05 -21.92 -9.83
C ALA A 299 -1.60 -21.42 -9.86
N ALA A 300 -0.91 -21.56 -11.00
CA ALA A 300 0.45 -21.04 -11.20
C ALA A 300 0.48 -19.52 -11.07
N LYS A 301 -0.48 -18.81 -11.69
CA LYS A 301 -0.61 -17.37 -11.60
C LYS A 301 -0.87 -16.90 -10.17
N ALA A 302 -1.69 -17.60 -9.40
CA ALA A 302 -1.91 -17.30 -7.99
C ALA A 302 -0.64 -17.47 -7.14
N GLY A 303 0.22 -18.44 -7.48
CA GLY A 303 1.55 -18.61 -6.91
C GLY A 303 2.46 -17.41 -7.17
N LEU A 304 2.58 -17.01 -8.43
CA LEU A 304 3.35 -15.83 -8.84
C LEU A 304 2.82 -14.55 -8.19
N ASN A 305 1.49 -14.35 -8.19
CA ASN A 305 0.87 -13.20 -7.56
C ASN A 305 1.22 -13.09 -6.07
N ARG A 306 1.19 -14.21 -5.33
CA ARG A 306 1.63 -14.25 -3.93
C ARG A 306 3.08 -13.86 -3.77
N ALA A 307 3.96 -14.34 -4.64
CA ALA A 307 5.39 -14.02 -4.60
C ALA A 307 5.65 -12.52 -4.87
N VAL A 308 5.04 -11.94 -5.90
CA VAL A 308 5.12 -10.49 -6.21
C VAL A 308 4.60 -9.65 -5.04
N LEU A 309 3.44 -10.01 -4.48
CA LEU A 309 2.84 -9.30 -3.34
C LEU A 309 3.68 -9.45 -2.06
N ASP A 310 4.37 -10.58 -1.88
CA ASP A 310 5.24 -10.81 -0.73
C ASP A 310 6.53 -9.96 -0.80
N LYS A 311 7.00 -9.59 -1.99
CA LYS A 311 8.11 -8.62 -2.15
C LYS A 311 7.68 -7.17 -1.99
N GLY A 312 6.40 -6.84 -2.19
CA GLY A 312 5.84 -5.52 -1.91
C GLY A 312 6.27 -4.41 -2.85
N PHE A 313 6.36 -4.68 -4.17
CA PHE A 313 6.79 -3.71 -5.20
C PHE A 313 6.06 -2.37 -5.10
N GLY A 314 4.74 -2.38 -4.90
CA GLY A 314 3.97 -1.14 -4.72
C GLY A 314 4.36 -0.34 -3.47
N GLU A 315 4.78 -1.00 -2.40
CA GLU A 315 5.25 -0.33 -1.18
C GLU A 315 6.66 0.23 -1.38
N ILE A 316 7.54 -0.47 -2.11
CA ILE A 316 8.87 0.02 -2.49
C ILE A 316 8.70 1.33 -3.29
N ARG A 317 7.88 1.31 -4.36
CA ARG A 317 7.59 2.49 -5.17
C ARG A 317 7.06 3.63 -4.32
N ARG A 318 6.01 3.39 -3.52
CA ARG A 318 5.41 4.39 -2.66
C ARG A 318 6.40 5.01 -1.67
N GLN A 319 7.35 4.22 -1.15
CA GLN A 319 8.37 4.75 -0.24
C GLN A 319 9.43 5.56 -0.96
N LEU A 320 9.84 5.16 -2.14
CA LEU A 320 10.77 5.94 -2.97
C LEU A 320 10.15 7.29 -3.40
N ASP A 321 8.85 7.32 -3.77
CA ASP A 321 8.13 8.53 -4.19
C ASP A 321 8.18 9.68 -3.17
N TYR A 322 8.28 9.42 -1.87
CA TYR A 322 8.42 10.50 -0.89
C TYR A 322 9.84 10.63 -0.30
N LYS A 323 10.60 9.53 -0.28
CA LYS A 323 11.94 9.55 0.31
C LYS A 323 12.95 10.31 -0.55
N HIS A 324 12.84 10.21 -1.88
CA HIS A 324 13.71 10.99 -2.75
C HIS A 324 13.57 12.49 -2.45
N LEU A 325 12.37 13.00 -2.17
CA LEU A 325 12.13 14.38 -1.76
C LEU A 325 12.74 14.69 -0.37
N TRP A 326 12.66 13.73 0.56
CA TRP A 326 13.17 13.94 1.93
C TRP A 326 14.68 13.95 2.03
N TYR A 327 15.37 13.28 1.12
CA TYR A 327 16.82 13.12 1.13
C TYR A 327 17.54 13.87 0.02
N GLY A 328 16.84 14.49 -0.92
CA GLY A 328 17.42 15.28 -2.01
C GLY A 328 17.95 14.46 -3.18
N SER A 329 17.53 13.19 -3.31
CA SER A 329 17.79 12.38 -4.50
C SER A 329 16.70 12.60 -5.57
N GLN A 330 16.95 12.09 -6.78
CA GLN A 330 15.97 12.08 -7.87
C GLN A 330 15.42 10.66 -8.07
N LEU A 331 14.16 10.55 -8.50
CA LEU A 331 13.51 9.28 -8.84
C LEU A 331 12.91 9.35 -10.23
N LEU A 332 13.32 8.44 -11.10
CA LEU A 332 12.71 8.23 -12.42
C LEU A 332 12.08 6.84 -12.51
N ALA A 333 11.00 6.75 -13.27
CA ALA A 333 10.34 5.50 -13.58
C ALA A 333 10.27 5.31 -15.08
N GLU A 334 10.92 4.27 -15.57
CA GLU A 334 11.07 3.97 -16.99
C GLU A 334 10.18 2.83 -17.43
N ASN A 335 9.93 2.76 -18.74
CA ASN A 335 9.12 1.71 -19.33
C ASN A 335 9.85 0.35 -19.19
N PRO A 336 9.21 -0.69 -18.61
CA PRO A 336 9.81 -2.01 -18.42
C PRO A 336 9.98 -2.85 -19.70
N ALA A 337 9.56 -2.34 -20.87
CA ALA A 337 9.58 -3.11 -22.09
C ALA A 337 11.03 -3.47 -22.51
N TYR A 338 11.26 -4.78 -22.68
CA TYR A 338 12.51 -5.37 -23.18
C TYR A 338 13.76 -5.19 -22.29
N THR A 339 13.67 -4.59 -21.12
CA THR A 339 14.81 -4.37 -20.20
C THR A 339 15.55 -5.66 -19.87
N SER A 340 14.84 -6.78 -19.76
CA SER A 340 15.40 -8.11 -19.44
C SER A 340 15.96 -8.88 -20.65
N GLN A 341 15.67 -8.44 -21.87
CA GLN A 341 16.09 -9.09 -23.11
C GLN A 341 17.21 -8.34 -23.84
N LYS A 342 17.36 -7.05 -23.53
CA LYS A 342 18.34 -6.16 -24.12
C LYS A 342 19.71 -6.37 -23.48
N CYS A 343 20.76 -6.41 -24.27
CA CYS A 343 22.14 -6.45 -23.79
C CYS A 343 22.56 -5.06 -23.29
N SER A 344 23.10 -4.97 -22.07
CA SER A 344 23.59 -3.71 -21.49
C SER A 344 24.83 -3.14 -22.20
N GLU A 345 25.61 -4.01 -22.85
CA GLU A 345 26.84 -3.61 -23.54
C GLU A 345 26.60 -3.17 -24.99
N CYS A 346 25.99 -4.02 -25.81
CA CYS A 346 25.84 -3.73 -27.25
C CYS A 346 24.44 -3.29 -27.67
N GLY A 347 23.46 -3.30 -26.77
CA GLY A 347 22.08 -2.90 -27.04
C GLY A 347 21.25 -3.92 -27.86
N HIS A 348 21.80 -5.05 -28.27
CA HIS A 348 21.07 -6.09 -28.99
C HIS A 348 19.93 -6.65 -28.14
N THR A 349 18.73 -6.74 -28.73
CA THR A 349 17.51 -7.15 -28.01
C THR A 349 16.94 -8.41 -28.65
N GLU A 350 17.00 -9.52 -27.91
CA GLU A 350 16.48 -10.80 -28.36
C GLU A 350 16.03 -11.63 -27.13
N ALA A 351 14.96 -12.41 -27.26
CA ALA A 351 14.40 -13.19 -26.17
C ALA A 351 15.40 -14.24 -25.67
N ASP A 352 16.12 -14.88 -26.57
CA ASP A 352 17.07 -15.96 -26.30
C ASP A 352 18.39 -15.49 -25.66
N ASN A 353 18.63 -14.16 -25.57
CA ASN A 353 19.68 -13.60 -24.75
C ASN A 353 19.51 -13.98 -23.25
N ARG A 354 18.26 -14.20 -22.79
CA ARG A 354 17.96 -14.61 -21.42
C ARG A 354 17.77 -16.12 -21.36
N LYS A 355 18.86 -16.87 -21.11
CA LYS A 355 18.87 -18.34 -21.05
C LYS A 355 18.09 -18.89 -19.86
N SER A 356 18.10 -18.18 -18.72
CA SER A 356 17.38 -18.58 -17.51
C SER A 356 16.92 -17.35 -16.71
N GLN A 357 16.33 -17.58 -15.55
CA GLN A 357 15.99 -16.48 -14.66
C GLN A 357 17.22 -15.72 -14.14
N ALA A 358 18.36 -16.40 -14.02
CA ALA A 358 19.59 -15.84 -13.47
C ALA A 358 20.64 -15.52 -14.54
N ASP A 359 20.60 -16.20 -15.69
CA ASP A 359 21.68 -16.17 -16.68
C ASP A 359 21.27 -15.40 -17.93
N PHE A 360 22.07 -14.39 -18.24
CA PHE A 360 22.00 -13.60 -19.46
C PHE A 360 23.27 -13.85 -20.29
N CYS A 361 23.12 -14.07 -21.58
CA CYS A 361 24.22 -14.19 -22.51
C CYS A 361 23.79 -13.65 -23.88
N CYS A 362 24.40 -12.53 -24.30
CA CYS A 362 24.08 -11.89 -25.55
C CYS A 362 24.52 -12.75 -26.75
N LEU A 363 23.59 -13.06 -27.66
CA LEU A 363 23.88 -13.84 -28.84
C LEU A 363 24.73 -13.08 -29.88
N LYS A 364 24.72 -11.73 -29.81
CA LYS A 364 25.48 -10.88 -30.76
C LYS A 364 26.91 -10.62 -30.31
N CYS A 365 27.16 -10.24 -29.06
CA CYS A 365 28.48 -9.82 -28.58
C CYS A 365 29.11 -10.78 -27.56
N GLY A 366 28.40 -11.83 -27.17
CA GLY A 366 28.90 -12.82 -26.18
C GLY A 366 28.91 -12.32 -24.73
N HIS A 367 28.47 -11.07 -24.44
CA HIS A 367 28.42 -10.56 -23.08
C HIS A 367 27.57 -11.48 -22.19
N ALA A 368 28.15 -11.98 -21.10
CA ALA A 368 27.50 -12.86 -20.14
C ALA A 368 27.50 -12.24 -18.76
N GLU A 369 26.33 -12.16 -18.13
CA GLU A 369 26.16 -11.57 -16.81
C GLU A 369 24.91 -12.12 -16.10
N ASN A 370 24.75 -11.81 -14.82
CA ASN A 370 23.48 -12.09 -14.13
C ASN A 370 22.34 -11.28 -14.77
N ALA A 371 21.24 -11.96 -15.10
CA ALA A 371 20.11 -11.36 -15.82
C ALA A 371 19.49 -10.15 -15.11
N ASP A 372 19.38 -10.18 -13.78
CA ASP A 372 18.83 -9.06 -13.00
C ASP A 372 19.79 -7.85 -12.98
N THR A 373 21.12 -8.10 -12.98
CA THR A 373 22.15 -7.04 -13.08
C THR A 373 22.14 -6.41 -14.47
N ASN A 374 22.08 -7.21 -15.54
CA ASN A 374 21.96 -6.71 -16.90
C ASN A 374 20.66 -5.86 -17.07
N ALA A 375 19.54 -6.33 -16.54
CA ALA A 375 18.28 -5.59 -16.57
C ALA A 375 18.39 -4.24 -15.83
N SER A 376 18.99 -4.22 -14.64
CA SER A 376 19.16 -3.00 -13.86
C SER A 376 20.10 -1.98 -14.51
N LYS A 377 21.12 -2.42 -15.27
CA LYS A 377 21.96 -1.54 -16.11
C LYS A 377 21.17 -0.94 -17.26
N ASN A 378 20.30 -1.71 -17.92
CA ASN A 378 19.42 -1.20 -18.97
C ASN A 378 18.42 -0.17 -18.44
N ILE A 379 17.85 -0.42 -17.24
CA ILE A 379 16.98 0.54 -16.53
C ILE A 379 17.73 1.84 -16.26
N LEU A 380 18.96 1.75 -15.75
CA LEU A 380 19.81 2.91 -15.50
C LEU A 380 20.08 3.70 -16.78
N SER A 381 20.49 3.04 -17.86
CA SER A 381 20.78 3.66 -19.16
C SER A 381 19.57 4.45 -19.69
N ALA A 382 18.37 3.86 -19.62
CA ALA A 382 17.13 4.53 -20.02
C ALA A 382 16.87 5.80 -19.20
N GLY A 383 17.00 5.72 -17.87
CA GLY A 383 16.78 6.87 -16.98
C GLY A 383 17.81 7.98 -17.15
N VAL A 384 19.08 7.66 -17.36
CA VAL A 384 20.13 8.67 -17.64
C VAL A 384 19.86 9.37 -18.98
N HIS A 385 19.40 8.64 -19.98
CA HIS A 385 18.99 9.24 -21.26
C HIS A 385 17.81 10.19 -21.05
N THR A 386 16.80 9.79 -20.31
CA THR A 386 15.62 10.62 -19.96
C THR A 386 16.04 11.87 -19.16
N GLU A 387 16.93 11.74 -18.17
CA GLU A 387 17.46 12.88 -17.40
C GLU A 387 18.11 13.93 -18.32
N ARG A 388 18.96 13.51 -19.24
CA ARG A 388 19.64 14.39 -20.19
C ARG A 388 18.66 15.11 -21.13
N THR A 389 17.66 14.39 -21.64
CA THR A 389 16.66 14.96 -22.58
C THR A 389 15.75 15.97 -21.90
N VAL A 390 15.32 15.71 -20.67
CA VAL A 390 14.47 16.63 -19.89
C VAL A 390 15.25 17.86 -19.42
N GLY A 391 16.51 17.71 -19.04
CA GLY A 391 17.40 18.80 -18.67
C GLY A 391 17.62 19.83 -19.81
N HIS A 392 17.62 19.39 -21.06
CA HIS A 392 17.77 20.27 -22.24
C HIS A 392 16.50 21.00 -22.67
N THR A 393 15.32 20.44 -22.36
CA THR A 393 14.04 20.99 -22.87
C THR A 393 13.24 21.79 -21.83
N GLY A 394 13.68 21.86 -20.58
CA GLY A 394 13.00 22.63 -19.52
C GLY A 394 11.56 22.16 -19.20
N VAL A 395 11.10 21.09 -19.80
CA VAL A 395 9.74 20.58 -19.63
C VAL A 395 9.67 19.75 -18.34
N LYS A 396 9.11 20.34 -17.29
CA LYS A 396 8.62 19.57 -16.13
C LYS A 396 7.58 18.56 -16.62
N ARG A 397 7.95 17.31 -16.83
CA ARG A 397 6.95 16.25 -17.04
C ARG A 397 6.08 16.18 -15.80
N LYS A 398 4.82 16.61 -15.91
CA LYS A 398 3.77 16.22 -14.98
C LYS A 398 3.82 14.69 -14.87
N ALA A 399 3.78 14.16 -13.66
CA ALA A 399 3.54 12.75 -13.44
C ALA A 399 2.43 12.30 -14.40
N THR A 400 2.70 11.31 -15.24
CA THR A 400 1.75 10.85 -16.28
C THR A 400 0.44 10.53 -15.57
N PRO A 401 -0.67 11.23 -15.88
CA PRO A 401 -1.96 10.85 -15.32
C PRO A 401 -2.23 9.42 -15.78
N LEU A 402 -2.55 8.55 -14.86
CA LEU A 402 -2.98 7.19 -15.16
C LEU A 402 -4.01 7.25 -16.29
N ARG A 403 -3.66 6.66 -17.43
CA ARG A 403 -4.53 6.59 -18.61
C ARG A 403 -5.94 6.20 -18.15
N GLN A 404 -6.94 6.98 -18.56
CA GLN A 404 -8.34 6.68 -18.33
C GLN A 404 -8.63 5.22 -18.76
N PRO A 405 -9.29 4.40 -17.95
CA PRO A 405 -9.76 3.11 -18.41
C PRO A 405 -10.74 3.33 -19.56
N ALA A 406 -10.59 2.55 -20.61
CA ALA A 406 -11.53 2.54 -21.72
C ALA A 406 -12.96 2.50 -21.17
N LYS A 407 -13.84 3.34 -21.72
CA LYS A 407 -15.26 3.38 -21.38
C LYS A 407 -15.82 1.96 -21.45
N HIS A 408 -16.12 1.36 -20.30
CA HIS A 408 -16.93 0.16 -20.29
C HIS A 408 -18.30 0.54 -20.85
N ARG A 409 -18.62 0.05 -22.05
CA ARG A 409 -20.00 -0.04 -22.51
C ARG A 409 -20.75 -0.86 -21.46
N ASN A 410 -21.79 -0.29 -20.87
CA ASN A 410 -22.78 -1.08 -20.14
C ASN A 410 -23.32 -2.16 -21.10
N PRO A 411 -23.42 -3.41 -20.70
CA PRO A 411 -24.42 -4.27 -21.29
C PRO A 411 -25.77 -3.77 -20.77
N ALA A 412 -26.52 -3.15 -21.65
CA ALA A 412 -27.92 -2.84 -21.45
C ALA A 412 -28.74 -4.10 -21.65
N ALA A 413 -29.90 -4.12 -20.99
CA ALA A 413 -31.05 -5.00 -20.94
C ALA A 413 -30.97 -6.16 -19.97
#